data_5489ff290230f70908133576e8fe6ce0
#
_entry.id   5489ff290230f70908133576e8fe6ce0
#
_cell.length_a   1.000
_cell.length_b   1.000
_cell.length_c   1.000
_cell.angle_alpha   90.00
_cell.angle_beta   90.00
_cell.angle_gamma   90.00
#
_symmetry.space_group_name_H-M   'P 1'
#
loop_
_entity.id
_entity.type
_entity.pdbx_description
1 polymer ?
#
loop_
_entity_poly.entity_id
_entity_poly.type
_entity_poly.pdbx_seq_one_letter_code
_entity_poly.pdbx_strand_id
1 'polypeptide(L)'
;MKLENMNRDFPKMPEEMRQMIEQEVEKQLAKPDMLPGNRKTGRHISKKRLAIAVAAATLALGTTVFAGVLYGLKNNRVGKYAYETKLERQDGAQDGTVASADSEHYVKVQASYLPDGMVQTEEGKYNYRDGRGGVTIGCYYMDTGDTSFEVLNYNVVEKEELKVNGRNGVYLKKALDAYNQSLYVAYPEEHLVLEMLISSDVSKEEALKIAQGVTVMPTEETTGDDVLLCYNWSSYLEAEKANALAEESTDSVGMTFSKKLLEKAERIGTAMDMENNGLEKLPGLTAKVTDVQTADNQSILPEGMLDAEAATAFDANGNLKSSTISYIKKGDGIDTLDQVVKTEKSENKLVYVTVEYTNTGSDTLTDIMYNGSIQLLETKGDRASVWHRELETPATGDEWDYVVEEGLMLTAEVGAYDVHGGERGNNYIDTLKSGETVTVHAAFAVPADKLGEMYLNLDNTGDTESALENGWMVDIRK
;
A
#
# COMPACT_ATOMS: atom_id res chain seq x y z
N MET A 1 -10.83 -28.29 8.24
CA MET A 1 -9.65 -28.88 8.93
C MET A 1 -9.67 -28.34 10.35
N LYS A 2 -9.60 -29.15 11.39
CA LYS A 2 -9.68 -28.64 12.77
C LYS A 2 -8.33 -28.05 13.16
N LEU A 3 -8.32 -26.88 13.72
CA LEU A 3 -7.15 -26.11 14.23
C LEU A 3 -6.18 -26.94 15.13
N GLU A 4 -6.68 -28.02 15.72
CA GLU A 4 -5.88 -28.92 16.57
C GLU A 4 -4.77 -29.69 15.82
N ASN A 5 -4.78 -29.74 14.50
CA ASN A 5 -3.77 -30.46 13.70
C ASN A 5 -2.65 -29.56 13.16
N MET A 6 -2.79 -28.25 13.15
CA MET A 6 -1.76 -27.31 12.68
C MET A 6 -0.59 -27.15 13.66
N ASN A 7 -0.78 -27.44 14.95
CA ASN A 7 0.27 -27.33 15.96
C ASN A 7 1.31 -28.46 15.98
N ARG A 8 1.27 -29.37 15.02
CA ARG A 8 2.10 -30.60 15.07
C ARG A 8 3.42 -30.50 14.31
N ASP A 9 3.52 -29.61 13.34
CA ASP A 9 4.62 -29.60 12.36
C ASP A 9 5.51 -28.35 12.42
N PHE A 10 5.16 -27.35 13.25
CA PHE A 10 6.04 -26.20 13.48
C PHE A 10 6.92 -26.39 14.71
N PRO A 11 8.21 -26.03 14.64
CA PRO A 11 9.05 -25.99 15.82
C PRO A 11 8.40 -25.03 16.84
N LYS A 12 8.16 -25.53 18.04
CA LYS A 12 7.60 -24.69 19.12
C LYS A 12 8.54 -23.53 19.36
N MET A 13 8.01 -22.31 19.30
CA MET A 13 8.73 -21.12 19.68
C MET A 13 9.34 -21.33 21.08
N PRO A 14 10.63 -21.03 21.30
CA PRO A 14 11.25 -21.11 22.63
C PRO A 14 10.44 -20.27 23.63
N GLU A 15 10.19 -20.83 24.80
CA GLU A 15 9.37 -20.19 25.85
C GLU A 15 9.91 -18.80 26.24
N GLU A 16 11.21 -18.61 26.16
CA GLU A 16 11.90 -17.33 26.44
C GLU A 16 11.52 -16.25 25.39
N MET A 17 11.40 -16.63 24.11
CA MET A 17 11.02 -15.74 23.02
C MET A 17 9.53 -15.35 23.14
N ARG A 18 8.68 -16.29 23.49
CA ARG A 18 7.25 -16.02 23.75
C ARG A 18 7.06 -15.06 24.94
N GLN A 19 7.80 -15.24 26.02
CA GLN A 19 7.74 -14.36 27.18
C GLN A 19 8.26 -12.95 26.87
N MET A 20 9.29 -12.81 26.03
CA MET A 20 9.77 -11.50 25.56
C MET A 20 8.71 -10.78 24.72
N ILE A 21 8.05 -11.48 23.80
CA ILE A 21 6.97 -10.91 22.98
C ILE A 21 5.78 -10.48 23.85
N GLU A 22 5.34 -11.33 24.78
CA GLU A 22 4.26 -11.01 25.73
C GLU A 22 4.60 -9.78 26.59
N GLN A 23 5.84 -9.69 27.09
CA GLN A 23 6.29 -8.54 27.88
C GLN A 23 6.39 -7.24 27.05
N GLU A 24 6.83 -7.31 25.81
CA GLU A 24 6.95 -6.12 24.96
C GLU A 24 5.58 -5.64 24.49
N VAL A 25 4.66 -6.54 24.15
CA VAL A 25 3.25 -6.20 23.86
C VAL A 25 2.57 -5.55 25.07
N GLU A 26 2.75 -6.10 26.27
CA GLU A 26 2.21 -5.49 27.50
C GLU A 26 2.82 -4.11 27.78
N LYS A 27 4.10 -3.93 27.52
CA LYS A 27 4.80 -2.65 27.70
C LYS A 27 4.36 -1.59 26.71
N GLN A 28 4.04 -1.97 25.47
CA GLN A 28 3.49 -1.08 24.46
C GLN A 28 2.00 -0.75 24.71
N LEU A 29 1.21 -1.72 25.13
CA LEU A 29 -0.18 -1.49 25.54
C LEU A 29 -0.31 -0.63 26.81
N ALA A 30 0.71 -0.61 27.67
CA ALA A 30 0.75 0.21 28.89
C ALA A 30 1.16 1.68 28.65
N LYS A 31 1.52 2.08 27.43
CA LYS A 31 1.83 3.47 27.04
C LYS A 31 0.71 4.07 26.19
N PRO A 32 -0.37 4.62 26.79
CA PRO A 32 -1.55 5.06 26.03
C PRO A 32 -1.37 6.32 25.17
N ASP A 33 -0.26 7.05 25.29
CA ASP A 33 -0.15 8.43 24.79
C ASP A 33 0.87 8.68 23.67
N MET A 34 1.41 7.66 23.01
CA MET A 34 2.41 7.87 21.96
C MET A 34 2.20 7.07 20.65
N LEU A 35 1.00 6.67 20.33
CA LEU A 35 0.68 6.19 18.99
C LEU A 35 -0.09 7.28 18.26
N PRO A 36 0.45 7.83 17.13
CA PRO A 36 -0.41 8.50 16.18
C PRO A 36 -1.45 7.46 15.77
N GLY A 37 -2.72 7.79 15.98
CA GLY A 37 -3.82 6.86 15.96
C GLY A 37 -3.77 5.94 14.76
N ASN A 38 -3.45 4.68 15.02
CA ASN A 38 -3.60 3.61 14.05
C ASN A 38 -5.12 3.36 13.95
N ARG A 39 -5.77 4.16 13.12
CA ARG A 39 -7.15 3.91 12.75
C ARG A 39 -7.13 2.68 11.87
N LYS A 40 -7.78 1.64 12.33
CA LYS A 40 -8.20 0.52 11.50
C LYS A 40 -9.18 1.06 10.46
N THR A 41 -8.66 1.75 9.45
CA THR A 41 -9.40 1.93 8.21
C THR A 41 -9.32 0.60 7.51
N GLY A 42 -10.44 -0.03 7.31
CA GLY A 42 -10.56 -1.24 6.48
C GLY A 42 -10.31 -0.94 5.01
N ARG A 43 -9.24 -0.20 4.70
CA ARG A 43 -8.69 -0.12 3.36
C ARG A 43 -7.90 -1.40 3.16
N HIS A 44 -8.42 -2.32 2.38
CA HIS A 44 -7.63 -3.32 1.68
C HIS A 44 -6.65 -2.59 0.76
N ILE A 45 -5.54 -2.16 1.35
CA ILE A 45 -4.38 -1.77 0.58
C ILE A 45 -3.93 -3.07 -0.06
N SER A 46 -3.96 -3.16 -1.40
CA SER A 46 -3.44 -4.33 -2.10
C SER A 46 -2.06 -4.64 -1.55
N LYS A 47 -1.66 -5.92 -1.49
CA LYS A 47 -0.32 -6.33 -1.00
C LYS A 47 0.80 -5.51 -1.65
N LYS A 48 0.57 -5.02 -2.88
CA LYS A 48 1.42 -4.07 -3.63
C LYS A 48 1.56 -2.69 -2.95
N ARG A 49 0.51 -2.17 -2.31
CA ARG A 49 0.57 -0.90 -1.56
C ARG A 49 1.05 -1.09 -0.12
N LEU A 50 0.88 -2.28 0.45
CA LEU A 50 1.38 -2.57 1.79
C LEU A 50 2.91 -2.58 1.84
N ALA A 51 3.58 -3.17 0.84
CA ALA A 51 5.05 -3.13 0.73
C ALA A 51 5.60 -1.69 0.66
N ILE A 52 4.85 -0.76 0.06
CA ILE A 52 5.22 0.66 -0.04
C ILE A 52 4.86 1.45 1.23
N ALA A 53 3.75 1.11 1.90
CA ALA A 53 3.30 1.80 3.11
C ALA A 53 4.09 1.42 4.37
N VAL A 54 4.64 0.19 4.41
CA VAL A 54 5.48 -0.27 5.53
C VAL A 54 6.82 0.45 5.56
N ALA A 55 7.34 0.91 4.41
CA ALA A 55 8.54 1.74 4.36
C ALA A 55 8.35 3.15 4.97
N ALA A 56 7.13 3.58 5.26
CA ALA A 56 6.81 4.95 5.68
C ALA A 56 6.56 5.14 7.19
N ALA A 57 6.63 4.10 8.01
CA ALA A 57 6.36 4.21 9.44
C ALA A 57 7.59 3.85 10.29
N THR A 58 8.14 4.87 10.93
CA THR A 58 9.12 4.88 12.04
C THR A 58 10.57 5.17 11.66
N LEU A 59 11.21 6.12 12.26
CA LEU A 59 12.05 6.15 13.47
C LEU A 59 13.03 7.33 13.53
N ALA A 60 13.21 7.89 14.67
CA ALA A 60 14.12 8.97 14.98
C ALA A 60 15.40 8.47 15.65
N LEU A 61 16.62 8.87 15.21
CA LEU A 61 17.85 8.51 15.89
C LEU A 61 19.09 9.39 15.59
N GLY A 62 19.96 9.54 16.54
CA GLY A 62 21.03 10.49 16.69
C GLY A 62 22.34 10.30 15.93
N THR A 63 23.01 11.41 15.66
CA THR A 63 24.27 11.49 14.91
C THR A 63 25.47 10.95 15.68
N THR A 64 26.28 10.09 15.03
CA THR A 64 27.67 9.85 15.44
C THR A 64 28.59 9.58 14.25
N VAL A 65 29.81 10.05 14.41
CA VAL A 65 30.91 9.82 13.46
C VAL A 65 31.40 8.39 13.62
N PHE A 66 31.32 7.62 12.57
CA PHE A 66 31.75 6.24 12.52
C PHE A 66 33.22 6.12 12.10
N ALA A 67 34.01 5.42 12.86
CA ALA A 67 35.37 5.07 12.52
C ALA A 67 35.51 3.55 12.33
N GLY A 68 35.63 3.13 11.08
CA GLY A 68 36.41 1.96 10.76
C GLY A 68 35.79 0.57 10.75
N VAL A 69 34.46 0.41 10.74
CA VAL A 69 33.84 -0.91 10.55
C VAL A 69 33.53 -1.13 9.06
N LEU A 70 34.11 -2.14 8.45
CA LEU A 70 33.81 -2.54 7.06
C LEU A 70 32.82 -3.70 7.07
N TYR A 71 31.73 -3.55 6.30
CA TYR A 71 30.76 -4.61 6.07
C TYR A 71 30.90 -5.18 4.66
N GLY A 72 30.73 -6.50 4.54
CA GLY A 72 30.69 -7.20 3.26
C GLY A 72 29.30 -7.71 2.97
N LEU A 73 28.75 -7.37 1.79
CA LEU A 73 27.49 -7.91 1.32
C LEU A 73 27.69 -9.33 0.80
N LYS A 74 27.00 -10.30 1.38
CA LYS A 74 26.97 -11.70 0.96
C LYS A 74 25.55 -12.12 0.62
N ASN A 75 25.44 -13.10 -0.27
CA ASN A 75 24.17 -13.67 -0.63
C ASN A 75 24.26 -15.19 -0.61
N ASN A 76 23.60 -15.82 0.34
CA ASN A 76 23.62 -17.26 0.55
C ASN A 76 22.36 -17.89 0.01
N ARG A 77 22.47 -19.02 -0.68
CA ARG A 77 21.33 -19.78 -1.12
C ARG A 77 20.77 -20.60 0.05
N VAL A 78 19.47 -20.47 0.33
CA VAL A 78 18.78 -21.16 1.43
C VAL A 78 17.98 -22.38 0.88
N GLY A 79 17.42 -22.25 -0.32
CA GLY A 79 16.68 -23.30 -1.01
C GLY A 79 16.84 -23.20 -2.53
N LYS A 80 15.92 -23.79 -3.27
CA LYS A 80 15.98 -23.72 -4.73
C LYS A 80 15.71 -22.31 -5.25
N TYR A 81 14.78 -21.58 -4.59
CA TYR A 81 14.28 -20.26 -4.95
C TYR A 81 14.35 -19.24 -3.82
N ALA A 82 15.13 -19.51 -2.77
CA ALA A 82 15.31 -18.58 -1.67
C ALA A 82 16.77 -18.22 -1.45
N TYR A 83 17.00 -16.93 -1.17
CA TYR A 83 18.34 -16.38 -0.91
C TYR A 83 18.30 -15.47 0.31
N GLU A 84 19.25 -15.68 1.20
CA GLU A 84 19.54 -14.81 2.32
C GLU A 84 20.58 -13.77 1.88
N THR A 85 20.17 -12.49 1.85
CA THR A 85 21.10 -11.37 1.62
C THR A 85 21.61 -10.91 2.97
N LYS A 86 22.92 -10.96 3.16
CA LYS A 86 23.59 -10.73 4.45
C LYS A 86 24.63 -9.62 4.33
N LEU A 87 24.62 -8.70 5.26
CA LEU A 87 25.70 -7.75 5.46
C LEU A 87 26.48 -8.18 6.70
N GLU A 88 27.69 -8.66 6.53
CA GLU A 88 28.53 -9.15 7.62
C GLU A 88 29.67 -8.17 7.92
N ARG A 89 29.95 -7.97 9.17
CA ARG A 89 31.13 -7.24 9.65
C ARG A 89 32.40 -7.97 9.20
N GLN A 90 33.32 -7.27 8.56
CA GLN A 90 34.61 -7.85 8.20
C GLN A 90 35.55 -7.92 9.41
N ASP A 91 36.27 -9.03 9.55
CA ASP A 91 37.24 -9.24 10.61
C ASP A 91 38.33 -8.16 10.61
N GLY A 92 38.59 -7.57 11.77
CA GLY A 92 39.65 -6.56 11.97
C GLY A 92 39.14 -5.13 12.15
N ALA A 93 37.83 -4.89 12.07
CA ALA A 93 37.26 -3.60 12.38
C ALA A 93 37.30 -3.33 13.92
N GLN A 94 37.84 -2.19 14.31
CA GLN A 94 37.86 -1.77 15.72
C GLN A 94 36.47 -1.34 16.17
N ASP A 95 36.10 -1.66 17.41
CA ASP A 95 34.87 -1.18 18.01
C ASP A 95 34.92 0.35 18.12
N GLY A 96 34.14 1.01 17.26
CA GLY A 96 33.85 2.42 17.41
C GLY A 96 32.90 2.64 18.59
N THR A 97 32.98 3.82 19.23
CA THR A 97 32.03 4.22 20.28
C THR A 97 30.60 4.16 19.78
N VAL A 98 29.77 3.39 20.47
CA VAL A 98 28.34 3.22 20.17
C VAL A 98 27.65 4.58 20.22
N ALA A 99 26.99 4.93 19.15
CA ALA A 99 26.07 6.06 19.12
C ALA A 99 24.83 5.77 19.96
N SER A 100 24.25 6.78 20.56
CA SER A 100 22.97 6.65 21.25
C SER A 100 21.86 6.37 20.25
N ALA A 101 21.01 5.40 20.56
CA ALA A 101 19.93 4.90 19.71
C ALA A 101 18.76 5.89 19.46
N ASP A 102 18.95 7.21 19.53
CA ASP A 102 17.85 8.17 19.64
C ASP A 102 17.87 9.32 18.59
N SER A 103 18.51 9.19 17.43
CA SER A 103 18.44 10.24 16.40
C SER A 103 18.15 9.69 15.01
N GLU A 104 17.39 10.46 14.23
CA GLU A 104 17.03 10.18 12.84
C GLU A 104 18.27 10.32 11.93
N HIS A 105 18.46 9.35 11.04
CA HIS A 105 19.50 9.40 10.02
C HIS A 105 18.88 9.74 8.68
N TYR A 106 19.35 10.81 8.06
CA TYR A 106 18.90 11.24 6.75
C TYR A 106 20.03 11.18 5.73
N VAL A 107 19.68 10.88 4.50
CA VAL A 107 20.59 10.93 3.35
C VAL A 107 19.97 11.75 2.23
N LYS A 108 20.79 12.47 1.48
CA LYS A 108 20.39 12.98 0.18
C LYS A 108 20.60 11.89 -0.87
N VAL A 109 19.54 11.58 -1.60
CA VAL A 109 19.54 10.61 -2.68
C VAL A 109 19.24 11.35 -3.99
N GLN A 110 20.18 11.30 -4.92
CA GLN A 110 20.02 11.94 -6.23
C GLN A 110 20.26 10.93 -7.34
N ALA A 111 19.31 10.84 -8.28
CA ALA A 111 19.43 10.03 -9.47
C ALA A 111 19.85 10.90 -10.65
N SER A 112 21.10 10.80 -11.10
CA SER A 112 21.63 11.52 -12.26
C SER A 112 21.17 10.95 -13.60
N TYR A 113 20.57 9.77 -13.61
CA TYR A 113 19.99 9.13 -14.78
C TYR A 113 18.60 8.58 -14.41
N LEU A 114 17.61 8.93 -15.20
CA LEU A 114 16.28 8.31 -15.23
C LEU A 114 15.93 7.99 -16.69
N PRO A 115 15.23 6.89 -16.97
CA PRO A 115 14.71 6.59 -18.30
C PRO A 115 13.72 7.66 -18.77
N ASP A 116 13.57 7.79 -20.10
CA ASP A 116 12.61 8.73 -20.69
C ASP A 116 11.19 8.48 -20.16
N GLY A 117 10.56 9.54 -19.66
CA GLY A 117 9.20 9.50 -19.08
C GLY A 117 9.15 9.12 -17.59
N MET A 118 10.27 8.71 -16.98
CA MET A 118 10.34 8.49 -15.53
C MET A 118 10.65 9.81 -14.81
N VAL A 119 9.96 10.08 -13.72
CA VAL A 119 10.14 11.27 -12.88
C VAL A 119 10.10 10.89 -11.41
N GLN A 120 10.70 11.73 -10.60
CA GLN A 120 10.50 11.60 -9.15
C GLN A 120 9.08 12.03 -8.80
N THR A 121 8.35 11.18 -8.08
CA THR A 121 6.98 11.43 -7.63
C THR A 121 6.89 11.72 -6.14
N GLU A 122 7.77 11.11 -5.37
CA GLU A 122 7.92 11.29 -3.92
C GLU A 122 9.38 11.07 -3.54
N GLU A 123 9.73 11.28 -2.30
CA GLU A 123 11.06 11.01 -1.74
C GLU A 123 11.46 9.55 -2.00
N GLY A 124 12.55 9.33 -2.70
CA GLY A 124 13.05 8.00 -3.06
C GLY A 124 12.20 7.22 -4.06
N LYS A 125 11.10 7.81 -4.60
CA LYS A 125 10.22 7.12 -5.57
C LYS A 125 10.30 7.77 -6.94
N TYR A 126 10.52 6.95 -7.95
CA TYR A 126 10.65 7.34 -9.35
C TYR A 126 9.71 6.49 -10.19
N ASN A 127 8.68 7.09 -10.78
CA ASN A 127 7.66 6.39 -11.55
C ASN A 127 7.56 6.94 -12.98
N TYR A 128 7.12 6.11 -13.91
CA TYR A 128 6.77 6.57 -15.23
C TYR A 128 5.47 7.38 -15.22
N ARG A 129 5.45 8.49 -15.96
CA ARG A 129 4.27 9.38 -16.07
C ARG A 129 3.05 8.73 -16.71
N ASP A 130 3.24 7.65 -17.44
CA ASP A 130 2.19 6.92 -18.16
C ASP A 130 1.57 5.78 -17.32
N GLY A 131 1.77 5.79 -16.01
CA GLY A 131 1.18 4.84 -15.08
C GLY A 131 1.86 3.46 -15.04
N ARG A 132 2.96 3.28 -15.81
CA ARG A 132 3.85 2.15 -15.56
C ARG A 132 4.46 2.28 -14.18
N GLY A 133 4.94 1.18 -13.63
CA GLY A 133 5.64 1.20 -12.35
C GLY A 133 6.95 2.01 -12.40
N GLY A 134 7.84 1.72 -11.50
CA GLY A 134 9.09 2.48 -11.39
C GLY A 134 10.09 1.85 -10.45
N VAL A 135 10.80 2.72 -9.73
CA VAL A 135 11.83 2.35 -8.76
C VAL A 135 11.54 3.06 -7.44
N THR A 136 11.56 2.30 -6.35
CA THR A 136 11.55 2.86 -4.99
C THR A 136 12.89 2.58 -4.34
N ILE A 137 13.51 3.60 -3.77
CA ILE A 137 14.80 3.52 -3.09
C ILE A 137 14.55 3.59 -1.59
N GLY A 138 14.95 2.55 -0.87
CA GLY A 138 15.03 2.50 0.59
C GLY A 138 16.48 2.62 1.05
N CYS A 139 16.69 3.23 2.20
CA CYS A 139 18.02 3.33 2.81
C CYS A 139 17.97 2.79 4.24
N TYR A 140 18.91 1.91 4.56
CA TYR A 140 19.03 1.31 5.88
C TYR A 140 20.44 1.57 6.43
N TYR A 141 20.52 1.91 7.71
CA TYR A 141 21.78 2.00 8.41
C TYR A 141 21.91 0.89 9.44
N MET A 142 23.15 0.55 9.76
CA MET A 142 23.49 -0.47 10.74
C MET A 142 24.06 0.15 12.01
N ASP A 143 23.53 -0.24 13.14
CA ASP A 143 24.12 0.10 14.44
C ASP A 143 25.47 -0.59 14.61
N THR A 144 26.37 0.08 15.33
CA THR A 144 27.71 -0.49 15.63
C THR A 144 27.64 -1.78 16.46
N GLY A 145 26.50 -2.04 17.11
CA GLY A 145 26.22 -3.29 17.83
C GLY A 145 25.67 -4.41 16.96
N ASP A 146 25.17 -4.09 15.76
CA ASP A 146 24.62 -5.08 14.84
C ASP A 146 25.74 -5.95 14.26
N THR A 147 25.58 -7.26 14.38
CA THR A 147 26.55 -8.22 13.86
C THR A 147 26.23 -8.65 12.41
N SER A 148 24.99 -8.51 11.97
CA SER A 148 24.57 -8.85 10.62
C SER A 148 23.27 -8.14 10.22
N PHE A 149 23.22 -7.77 8.96
CA PHE A 149 22.02 -7.42 8.21
C PHE A 149 21.60 -8.65 7.42
N GLU A 150 20.38 -9.13 7.59
CA GLU A 150 19.94 -10.40 7.00
C GLU A 150 18.51 -10.30 6.50
N VAL A 151 18.35 -10.43 5.17
CA VAL A 151 17.04 -10.47 4.50
C VAL A 151 16.88 -11.80 3.80
N LEU A 152 15.78 -12.48 4.06
CA LEU A 152 15.40 -13.67 3.33
C LEU A 152 14.47 -13.30 2.17
N ASN A 153 14.93 -13.53 0.95
CA ASN A 153 14.19 -13.29 -0.28
C ASN A 153 13.64 -14.61 -0.80
N TYR A 154 12.32 -14.67 -0.93
CA TYR A 154 11.59 -15.84 -1.45
C TYR A 154 11.23 -15.67 -2.93
N ASN A 155 10.87 -16.78 -3.58
CA ASN A 155 10.43 -16.84 -4.99
C ASN A 155 11.45 -16.27 -5.98
N VAL A 156 12.75 -16.33 -5.68
CA VAL A 156 13.82 -15.78 -6.50
C VAL A 156 14.13 -16.71 -7.67
N VAL A 157 13.96 -16.22 -8.89
CA VAL A 157 14.25 -16.96 -10.14
C VAL A 157 15.56 -16.54 -10.79
N GLU A 158 16.07 -15.35 -10.49
CA GLU A 158 17.36 -14.86 -10.96
C GLU A 158 18.12 -14.18 -9.83
N LYS A 159 19.42 -14.45 -9.73
CA LYS A 159 20.34 -13.82 -8.78
C LYS A 159 21.64 -13.49 -9.47
N GLU A 160 22.13 -12.27 -9.26
CA GLU A 160 23.43 -11.83 -9.73
C GLU A 160 24.15 -10.98 -8.69
N GLU A 161 25.41 -11.32 -8.42
CA GLU A 161 26.33 -10.46 -7.68
C GLU A 161 27.06 -9.56 -8.66
N LEU A 162 27.05 -8.26 -8.41
CA LEU A 162 27.53 -7.27 -9.35
C LEU A 162 28.22 -6.09 -8.64
N LYS A 163 28.78 -5.18 -9.43
CA LYS A 163 29.34 -3.93 -8.93
C LYS A 163 28.54 -2.74 -9.45
N VAL A 164 28.14 -1.88 -8.52
CA VAL A 164 27.54 -0.57 -8.82
C VAL A 164 28.53 0.51 -8.39
N ASN A 165 29.13 1.20 -9.34
CA ASN A 165 30.17 2.23 -9.09
C ASN A 165 31.33 1.71 -8.18
N GLY A 166 31.74 0.45 -8.39
CA GLY A 166 32.78 -0.20 -7.59
C GLY A 166 32.31 -0.82 -6.27
N ARG A 167 31.10 -0.48 -5.78
CA ARG A 167 30.48 -1.04 -4.58
C ARG A 167 29.88 -2.42 -4.86
N ASN A 168 29.85 -3.28 -3.84
CA ASN A 168 29.21 -4.59 -3.95
C ASN A 168 27.70 -4.44 -3.99
N GLY A 169 27.06 -5.13 -4.94
CA GLY A 169 25.61 -5.21 -5.05
C GLY A 169 25.14 -6.64 -5.31
N VAL A 170 23.87 -6.89 -4.98
CA VAL A 170 23.16 -8.12 -5.28
C VAL A 170 21.83 -7.77 -5.95
N TYR A 171 21.66 -8.25 -7.17
CA TYR A 171 20.41 -8.16 -7.91
C TYR A 171 19.65 -9.48 -7.76
N LEU A 172 18.36 -9.37 -7.46
CA LEU A 172 17.42 -10.48 -7.33
C LEU A 172 16.18 -10.21 -8.19
N LYS A 173 15.69 -11.27 -8.86
CA LYS A 173 14.39 -11.22 -9.55
C LYS A 173 13.48 -12.30 -9.00
N LYS A 174 12.26 -11.91 -8.60
CA LYS A 174 11.21 -12.80 -8.10
C LYS A 174 10.27 -13.24 -9.22
N ALA A 175 9.57 -14.35 -9.03
CA ALA A 175 8.71 -14.95 -10.07
C ALA A 175 7.43 -14.13 -10.34
N LEU A 176 6.68 -13.78 -9.31
CA LEU A 176 5.33 -13.20 -9.41
C LEU A 176 5.19 -12.02 -8.43
N ASP A 177 5.58 -10.85 -8.87
CA ASP A 177 5.40 -9.61 -8.12
C ASP A 177 5.41 -8.43 -9.10
N ALA A 178 4.70 -7.36 -8.80
CA ALA A 178 4.75 -6.13 -9.59
C ALA A 178 6.11 -5.43 -9.44
N TYR A 179 6.65 -5.42 -8.21
CA TYR A 179 8.01 -5.04 -7.91
C TYR A 179 8.84 -6.31 -7.76
N ASN A 180 8.98 -7.03 -8.87
CA ASN A 180 9.60 -8.35 -8.87
C ASN A 180 11.13 -8.32 -8.92
N GLN A 181 11.75 -7.16 -8.85
CA GLN A 181 13.19 -7.00 -8.86
C GLN A 181 13.65 -6.23 -7.63
N SER A 182 14.74 -6.67 -7.02
CA SER A 182 15.41 -5.98 -5.93
C SER A 182 16.90 -5.85 -6.21
N LEU A 183 17.47 -4.70 -5.90
CA LEU A 183 18.92 -4.46 -5.98
C LEU A 183 19.39 -3.90 -4.65
N TYR A 184 20.24 -4.66 -3.96
CA TYR A 184 20.92 -4.21 -2.75
C TYR A 184 22.31 -3.70 -3.09
N VAL A 185 22.70 -2.53 -2.59
CA VAL A 185 24.03 -1.95 -2.78
C VAL A 185 24.60 -1.55 -1.41
N ALA A 186 25.77 -2.07 -1.08
CA ALA A 186 26.44 -1.73 0.19
C ALA A 186 27.28 -0.46 0.05
N TYR A 187 27.11 0.43 1.01
CA TYR A 187 27.89 1.66 1.21
C TYR A 187 28.66 1.54 2.55
N PRO A 188 29.77 0.78 2.54
CA PRO A 188 30.45 0.41 3.79
C PRO A 188 31.10 1.60 4.51
N GLU A 189 31.52 2.63 3.81
CA GLU A 189 32.11 3.84 4.38
C GLU A 189 31.09 4.71 5.09
N GLU A 190 29.84 4.69 4.59
CA GLU A 190 28.69 5.40 5.12
C GLU A 190 27.86 4.55 6.11
N HIS A 191 28.22 3.28 6.30
CA HIS A 191 27.47 2.29 7.10
C HIS A 191 26.01 2.08 6.65
N LEU A 192 25.77 2.16 5.34
CA LEU A 192 24.46 2.09 4.75
C LEU A 192 24.32 0.91 3.80
N VAL A 193 23.09 0.44 3.68
CA VAL A 193 22.61 -0.41 2.55
C VAL A 193 21.50 0.33 1.85
N LEU A 194 21.64 0.47 0.54
CA LEU A 194 20.58 0.94 -0.32
C LEU A 194 19.82 -0.28 -0.86
N GLU A 195 18.50 -0.26 -0.76
CA GLU A 195 17.61 -1.20 -1.44
C GLU A 195 16.85 -0.47 -2.54
N MET A 196 16.85 -1.00 -3.73
CA MET A 196 16.02 -0.54 -4.82
C MET A 196 14.98 -1.62 -5.12
N LEU A 197 13.71 -1.32 -4.87
CA LEU A 197 12.57 -2.11 -5.33
C LEU A 197 12.20 -1.64 -6.72
N ILE A 198 12.21 -2.55 -7.68
CA ILE A 198 12.11 -2.22 -9.10
C ILE A 198 10.93 -2.96 -9.69
N SER A 199 10.04 -2.23 -10.38
CA SER A 199 8.87 -2.84 -11.00
C SER A 199 9.25 -3.71 -12.20
N SER A 200 8.34 -4.62 -12.57
CA SER A 200 8.50 -5.52 -13.71
C SER A 200 8.59 -4.78 -15.06
N ASP A 201 8.14 -3.53 -15.12
CA ASP A 201 8.15 -2.68 -16.32
C ASP A 201 9.50 -2.03 -16.59
N VAL A 202 10.40 -2.04 -15.61
CA VAL A 202 11.76 -1.52 -15.74
C VAL A 202 12.68 -2.66 -16.12
N SER A 203 13.41 -2.55 -17.22
CA SER A 203 14.38 -3.57 -17.60
C SER A 203 15.56 -3.60 -16.61
N LYS A 204 16.21 -4.77 -16.47
CA LYS A 204 17.39 -4.91 -15.63
C LYS A 204 18.49 -3.93 -16.01
N GLU A 205 18.69 -3.71 -17.31
CA GLU A 205 19.69 -2.78 -17.84
C GLU A 205 19.38 -1.34 -17.42
N GLU A 206 18.12 -0.92 -17.45
CA GLU A 206 17.70 0.40 -16.97
C GLU A 206 17.82 0.52 -15.46
N ALA A 207 17.40 -0.50 -14.71
CA ALA A 207 17.57 -0.55 -13.26
C ALA A 207 19.04 -0.37 -12.84
N LEU A 208 19.96 -1.05 -13.52
CA LEU A 208 21.40 -0.91 -13.25
C LEU A 208 21.95 0.47 -13.62
N LYS A 209 21.46 1.10 -14.70
CA LYS A 209 21.85 2.48 -15.06
C LYS A 209 21.31 3.49 -14.03
N ILE A 210 20.07 3.32 -13.55
CA ILE A 210 19.54 4.13 -12.47
C ILE A 210 20.42 3.99 -11.24
N ALA A 211 20.72 2.76 -10.81
CA ALA A 211 21.56 2.49 -9.66
C ALA A 211 22.97 3.09 -9.79
N GLN A 212 23.56 3.05 -10.98
CA GLN A 212 24.86 3.69 -11.27
C GLN A 212 24.79 5.21 -11.21
N GLY A 213 23.62 5.78 -11.52
CA GLY A 213 23.35 7.21 -11.45
C GLY A 213 23.00 7.71 -10.04
N VAL A 214 22.72 6.80 -9.10
CA VAL A 214 22.34 7.17 -7.73
C VAL A 214 23.57 7.54 -6.93
N THR A 215 23.49 8.70 -6.27
CA THR A 215 24.44 9.14 -5.23
C THR A 215 23.73 9.23 -3.90
N VAL A 216 24.42 8.82 -2.83
CA VAL A 216 23.90 8.85 -1.46
C VAL A 216 24.87 9.63 -0.61
N MET A 217 24.40 10.64 0.11
CA MET A 217 25.22 11.49 0.99
C MET A 217 24.51 11.69 2.32
N PRO A 218 25.12 11.38 3.46
CA PRO A 218 24.56 11.72 4.78
C PRO A 218 24.29 13.23 4.88
N THR A 219 23.18 13.61 5.53
CA THR A 219 22.78 15.01 5.71
C THR A 219 22.13 15.22 7.07
N GLU A 220 22.19 16.47 7.56
CA GLU A 220 21.42 16.91 8.73
C GLU A 220 20.07 17.55 8.34
N GLU A 221 19.80 17.70 7.05
CA GLU A 221 18.49 18.16 6.56
C GLU A 221 17.45 17.06 6.77
N THR A 222 16.29 17.43 7.26
CA THR A 222 15.19 16.49 7.60
C THR A 222 14.01 16.59 6.62
N THR A 223 14.05 17.52 5.67
CA THR A 223 13.02 17.75 4.66
C THR A 223 13.64 18.14 3.32
N GLY A 224 13.01 17.77 2.24
CA GLY A 224 13.44 18.10 0.86
C GLY A 224 13.10 16.95 -0.07
N ASP A 225 12.84 17.24 -1.34
CA ASP A 225 12.47 16.24 -2.36
C ASP A 225 13.56 15.17 -2.58
N ASP A 226 14.80 15.47 -2.22
CA ASP A 226 15.96 14.55 -2.31
C ASP A 226 16.42 13.98 -0.95
N VAL A 227 15.72 14.33 0.13
CA VAL A 227 16.06 13.88 1.50
C VAL A 227 15.28 12.63 1.84
N LEU A 228 15.97 11.54 2.13
CA LEU A 228 15.39 10.25 2.48
C LEU A 228 15.75 9.88 3.93
N LEU A 229 14.76 9.49 4.71
CA LEU A 229 14.98 8.92 6.04
C LEU A 229 15.59 7.52 5.89
N CYS A 230 16.72 7.30 6.57
CA CYS A 230 17.32 5.99 6.69
C CYS A 230 16.74 5.24 7.90
N TYR A 231 16.26 4.05 7.66
CA TYR A 231 15.72 3.20 8.73
C TYR A 231 16.84 2.40 9.39
N ASN A 232 16.74 2.24 10.73
CA ASN A 232 17.56 1.25 11.41
C ASN A 232 17.11 -0.15 10.98
N TRP A 233 18.04 -0.95 10.49
CA TRP A 233 17.73 -2.26 9.94
C TRP A 233 17.10 -3.22 10.95
N SER A 234 17.63 -3.29 12.16
CA SER A 234 17.09 -4.18 13.20
C SER A 234 15.65 -3.82 13.55
N SER A 235 15.36 -2.53 13.68
CA SER A 235 14.01 -2.03 13.95
C SER A 235 13.05 -2.29 12.78
N TYR A 236 13.53 -2.16 11.54
CA TYR A 236 12.77 -2.50 10.34
C TYR A 236 12.39 -4.00 10.33
N LEU A 237 13.34 -4.89 10.59
CA LEU A 237 13.09 -6.33 10.67
C LEU A 237 12.09 -6.71 11.77
N GLU A 238 12.17 -6.05 12.93
CA GLU A 238 11.20 -6.28 14.02
C GLU A 238 9.79 -5.83 13.62
N ALA A 239 9.67 -4.69 12.93
CA ALA A 239 8.40 -4.21 12.41
C ALA A 239 7.82 -5.15 11.34
N GLU A 240 8.64 -5.64 10.40
CA GLU A 240 8.24 -6.62 9.39
C GLU A 240 7.74 -7.93 10.02
N LYS A 241 8.46 -8.45 11.01
CA LYS A 241 8.04 -9.66 11.75
C LYS A 241 6.74 -9.44 12.49
N ALA A 242 6.57 -8.28 13.13
CA ALA A 242 5.33 -7.94 13.83
C ALA A 242 4.13 -7.81 12.87
N ASN A 243 4.34 -7.21 11.69
CA ASN A 243 3.33 -7.10 10.66
C ASN A 243 2.94 -8.47 10.08
N ALA A 244 3.92 -9.33 9.79
CA ALA A 244 3.66 -10.69 9.31
C ALA A 244 2.84 -11.52 10.32
N LEU A 245 3.14 -11.41 11.61
CA LEU A 245 2.36 -12.06 12.66
C LEU A 245 0.95 -11.48 12.80
N ALA A 246 0.78 -10.17 12.60
CA ALA A 246 -0.52 -9.53 12.60
C ALA A 246 -1.37 -9.96 11.37
N GLU A 247 -0.76 -10.14 10.21
CA GLU A 247 -1.43 -10.66 9.00
C GLU A 247 -1.87 -12.12 9.17
N GLU A 248 -1.06 -12.97 9.81
CA GLU A 248 -1.46 -14.36 10.12
C GLU A 248 -2.58 -14.44 11.15
N SER A 249 -2.69 -13.45 12.05
CA SER A 249 -3.74 -13.40 13.08
C SER A 249 -5.05 -12.79 12.60
N THR A 250 -5.01 -11.97 11.58
CA THR A 250 -6.18 -11.51 10.82
C THR A 250 -6.36 -12.49 9.66
N ASP A 251 -7.01 -13.63 9.89
CA ASP A 251 -7.72 -14.30 8.81
C ASP A 251 -8.48 -13.18 8.10
N SER A 252 -8.14 -12.90 6.85
CA SER A 252 -8.83 -11.96 5.99
C SER A 252 -10.21 -12.54 5.61
N VAL A 253 -11.00 -12.85 6.65
CA VAL A 253 -12.41 -13.10 6.49
C VAL A 253 -12.98 -11.75 6.10
N GLY A 254 -13.39 -11.62 4.86
CA GLY A 254 -14.04 -10.41 4.36
C GLY A 254 -15.08 -9.96 5.37
N MET A 255 -15.11 -8.66 5.68
CA MET A 255 -16.02 -8.09 6.68
C MET A 255 -17.42 -8.66 6.46
N THR A 256 -17.95 -9.35 7.46
CA THR A 256 -19.25 -10.03 7.38
C THR A 256 -20.15 -9.51 8.47
N PHE A 257 -21.32 -9.01 8.10
CA PHE A 257 -22.29 -8.40 9.01
C PHE A 257 -23.71 -8.93 8.77
N SER A 258 -24.68 -8.52 9.58
CA SER A 258 -26.07 -8.93 9.42
C SER A 258 -26.67 -8.30 8.14
N LYS A 259 -27.29 -9.11 7.28
CA LYS A 259 -28.03 -8.62 6.10
C LYS A 259 -29.05 -7.53 6.45
N LYS A 260 -29.64 -7.55 7.66
CA LYS A 260 -30.58 -6.51 8.11
C LYS A 260 -29.96 -5.12 8.17
N LEU A 261 -28.63 -5.02 8.30
CA LEU A 261 -27.96 -3.74 8.32
C LEU A 261 -28.05 -3.04 6.96
N LEU A 262 -28.12 -3.80 5.83
CA LEU A 262 -28.34 -3.24 4.50
C LEU A 262 -29.70 -2.50 4.36
N GLU A 263 -30.67 -2.80 5.19
CA GLU A 263 -31.96 -2.11 5.19
C GLU A 263 -31.85 -0.65 5.65
N LYS A 264 -30.71 -0.28 6.28
CA LYS A 264 -30.40 1.10 6.67
C LYS A 264 -29.74 1.92 5.56
N ALA A 265 -29.34 1.29 4.46
CA ALA A 265 -28.78 2.02 3.33
C ALA A 265 -29.81 2.99 2.77
N GLU A 266 -29.38 4.22 2.56
CA GLU A 266 -30.20 5.29 2.00
C GLU A 266 -30.45 5.07 0.51
N ARG A 267 -31.40 5.80 -0.04
CA ARG A 267 -31.73 5.77 -1.49
C ARG A 267 -31.17 7.00 -2.17
N ILE A 268 -30.88 6.87 -3.46
CA ILE A 268 -30.57 8.02 -4.31
C ILE A 268 -31.67 9.09 -4.13
N GLY A 269 -31.27 10.33 -3.90
CA GLY A 269 -32.14 11.46 -3.62
C GLY A 269 -32.43 11.74 -2.15
N THR A 270 -32.00 10.86 -1.21
CA THR A 270 -32.09 11.12 0.23
C THR A 270 -30.97 12.05 0.66
N ALA A 271 -31.30 13.08 1.45
CA ALA A 271 -30.30 13.92 2.12
C ALA A 271 -29.85 13.23 3.41
N MET A 272 -28.55 13.12 3.59
CA MET A 272 -27.91 12.47 4.73
C MET A 272 -27.19 13.51 5.59
N ASP A 273 -27.23 13.34 6.89
CA ASP A 273 -26.50 14.19 7.84
C ASP A 273 -25.01 13.77 7.86
N MET A 274 -24.12 14.68 7.51
CA MET A 274 -22.67 14.45 7.43
C MET A 274 -21.92 15.19 8.55
N GLU A 275 -22.61 15.77 9.54
CA GLU A 275 -21.99 16.59 10.59
C GLU A 275 -20.84 15.88 11.32
N ASN A 276 -20.98 14.57 11.55
CA ASN A 276 -20.00 13.77 12.30
C ASN A 276 -19.27 12.76 11.41
N ASN A 277 -19.28 12.97 10.08
CA ASN A 277 -18.65 12.08 9.12
C ASN A 277 -17.17 12.42 8.93
N GLY A 278 -16.33 12.01 9.82
CA GLY A 278 -14.87 12.19 9.74
C GLY A 278 -14.24 12.63 11.05
N LEU A 279 -13.03 13.19 10.95
CA LEU A 279 -12.22 13.64 12.09
C LEU A 279 -12.71 14.95 12.68
N GLU A 280 -13.22 15.82 11.82
CA GLU A 280 -13.66 17.17 12.16
C GLU A 280 -15.18 17.20 12.13
N LYS A 281 -15.74 17.90 13.10
CA LYS A 281 -17.18 18.12 13.16
C LYS A 281 -17.56 19.25 12.22
N LEU A 282 -18.49 18.99 11.28
CA LEU A 282 -18.98 19.94 10.28
C LEU A 282 -20.47 20.24 10.48
N PRO A 283 -20.83 21.13 11.43
CA PRO A 283 -22.22 21.36 11.82
C PRO A 283 -23.09 21.79 10.64
N GLY A 284 -24.18 21.05 10.41
CA GLY A 284 -25.14 21.34 9.36
C GLY A 284 -24.71 20.91 7.96
N LEU A 285 -23.59 20.19 7.81
CA LEU A 285 -23.23 19.58 6.51
C LEU A 285 -24.19 18.43 6.20
N THR A 286 -24.74 18.45 4.97
CA THR A 286 -25.53 17.33 4.43
C THR A 286 -24.98 16.91 3.07
N ALA A 287 -25.12 15.64 2.72
CA ALA A 287 -24.83 15.11 1.38
C ALA A 287 -26.06 14.44 0.78
N LYS A 288 -26.16 14.48 -0.55
CA LYS A 288 -27.25 13.83 -1.28
C LYS A 288 -26.70 13.29 -2.62
N VAL A 289 -26.73 11.99 -2.81
CA VAL A 289 -26.47 11.37 -4.12
C VAL A 289 -27.65 11.69 -5.02
N THR A 290 -27.40 12.36 -6.14
CA THR A 290 -28.48 12.81 -7.05
C THR A 290 -28.56 12.00 -8.34
N ASP A 291 -27.44 11.48 -8.82
CA ASP A 291 -27.38 10.65 -10.02
C ASP A 291 -26.26 9.63 -9.97
N VAL A 292 -26.46 8.52 -10.66
CA VAL A 292 -25.47 7.47 -10.89
C VAL A 292 -25.59 6.99 -12.33
N GLN A 293 -24.51 7.10 -13.08
CA GLN A 293 -24.44 6.66 -14.46
C GLN A 293 -23.42 5.53 -14.61
N THR A 294 -23.65 4.67 -15.60
CA THR A 294 -22.70 3.61 -15.97
C THR A 294 -22.38 3.68 -17.46
N ALA A 295 -21.13 3.51 -17.82
CA ALA A 295 -20.67 3.55 -19.21
C ALA A 295 -19.48 2.62 -19.45
N ASP A 296 -19.16 2.42 -20.72
CA ASP A 296 -17.94 1.73 -21.16
C ASP A 296 -16.83 2.71 -21.55
N ASN A 297 -17.15 4.00 -21.63
CA ASN A 297 -16.28 5.01 -22.20
C ASN A 297 -16.21 6.26 -21.33
N GLN A 298 -15.04 6.89 -21.27
CA GLN A 298 -14.78 8.11 -20.49
C GLN A 298 -15.54 9.36 -20.96
N SER A 299 -16.24 9.30 -22.09
CA SER A 299 -16.97 10.45 -22.66
C SER A 299 -18.09 11.01 -21.76
N ILE A 300 -18.50 10.29 -20.72
CA ILE A 300 -19.43 10.78 -19.69
C ILE A 300 -18.77 11.66 -18.65
N LEU A 301 -17.45 11.63 -18.57
CA LEU A 301 -16.69 12.37 -17.56
C LEU A 301 -16.44 13.82 -18.02
N PRO A 302 -16.45 14.80 -17.11
CA PRO A 302 -16.01 16.15 -17.39
C PRO A 302 -14.55 16.21 -17.88
N GLU A 303 -14.25 17.17 -18.72
CA GLU A 303 -12.87 17.44 -19.12
C GLU A 303 -12.01 17.78 -17.91
N GLY A 304 -10.84 17.15 -17.78
CA GLY A 304 -9.89 17.39 -16.69
C GLY A 304 -10.15 16.62 -15.41
N MET A 305 -11.19 15.78 -15.32
CA MET A 305 -11.47 14.96 -14.15
C MET A 305 -10.44 13.84 -13.94
N LEU A 306 -9.87 13.32 -15.03
CA LEU A 306 -8.86 12.26 -14.98
C LEU A 306 -7.46 12.89 -14.92
N ASP A 307 -6.71 12.60 -13.90
CA ASP A 307 -5.27 12.84 -13.88
C ASP A 307 -4.54 11.85 -14.81
N ALA A 308 -3.22 11.99 -14.91
CA ALA A 308 -2.41 11.15 -15.80
C ALA A 308 -2.43 9.67 -15.37
N GLU A 309 -2.57 9.38 -14.09
CA GLU A 309 -2.62 8.02 -13.55
C GLU A 309 -3.99 7.38 -13.82
N ALA A 310 -5.07 8.06 -13.46
CA ALA A 310 -6.43 7.59 -13.71
C ALA A 310 -6.74 7.40 -15.20
N ALA A 311 -6.19 8.25 -16.07
CA ALA A 311 -6.33 8.14 -17.51
C ALA A 311 -5.77 6.83 -18.09
N THR A 312 -4.83 6.18 -17.40
CA THR A 312 -4.27 4.88 -17.81
C THR A 312 -5.29 3.73 -17.75
N ALA A 313 -6.40 3.91 -17.03
CA ALA A 313 -7.49 2.95 -17.02
C ALA A 313 -8.23 2.83 -18.37
N PHE A 314 -8.00 3.76 -19.30
CA PHE A 314 -8.69 3.82 -20.59
C PHE A 314 -7.76 3.48 -21.77
N ASP A 315 -8.33 2.96 -22.84
CA ASP A 315 -7.63 2.72 -24.10
C ASP A 315 -7.54 4.02 -24.94
N ALA A 316 -6.86 3.95 -26.08
CA ALA A 316 -6.71 5.10 -27.00
C ALA A 316 -8.05 5.62 -27.60
N ASN A 317 -9.14 4.85 -27.51
CA ASN A 317 -10.49 5.23 -27.95
C ASN A 317 -11.33 5.75 -26.78
N GLY A 318 -10.76 5.83 -25.58
CA GLY A 318 -11.44 6.25 -24.36
C GLY A 318 -12.32 5.17 -23.73
N ASN A 319 -12.21 3.91 -24.14
CA ASN A 319 -12.93 2.81 -23.49
C ASN A 319 -12.21 2.34 -22.26
N LEU A 320 -12.96 2.03 -21.20
CA LEU A 320 -12.43 1.44 -19.99
C LEU A 320 -11.81 0.07 -20.28
N LYS A 321 -10.60 -0.17 -19.81
CA LYS A 321 -9.89 -1.44 -19.99
C LYS A 321 -10.49 -2.55 -19.14
N SER A 322 -10.34 -3.79 -19.58
CA SER A 322 -10.61 -4.97 -18.75
C SER A 322 -9.45 -5.21 -17.78
N SER A 323 -9.75 -5.79 -16.61
CA SER A 323 -8.73 -6.32 -15.69
C SER A 323 -8.26 -7.71 -16.12
N THR A 324 -7.02 -8.04 -15.78
CA THR A 324 -6.49 -9.40 -15.90
C THR A 324 -6.54 -10.08 -14.52
N ILE A 325 -7.21 -11.21 -14.45
CA ILE A 325 -7.35 -12.01 -13.24
C ILE A 325 -6.43 -13.22 -13.34
N SER A 326 -5.51 -13.35 -12.41
CA SER A 326 -4.60 -14.50 -12.31
C SER A 326 -4.90 -15.30 -11.05
N TYR A 327 -5.22 -16.59 -11.23
CA TYR A 327 -5.44 -17.55 -10.15
C TYR A 327 -4.14 -18.27 -9.86
N ILE A 328 -3.71 -18.27 -8.62
CA ILE A 328 -2.36 -18.67 -8.24
C ILE A 328 -2.38 -19.80 -7.24
N LYS A 329 -1.65 -20.87 -7.56
CA LYS A 329 -1.29 -21.94 -6.64
C LYS A 329 -0.04 -21.51 -5.88
N LYS A 330 -0.14 -21.40 -4.55
CA LYS A 330 0.96 -20.94 -3.70
C LYS A 330 2.04 -22.01 -3.59
N GLY A 331 3.29 -21.62 -3.79
CA GLY A 331 4.48 -22.38 -3.40
C GLY A 331 4.93 -22.02 -1.98
N ASP A 332 6.02 -22.64 -1.52
CA ASP A 332 6.68 -22.25 -0.28
C ASP A 332 7.71 -21.09 -0.48
N GLY A 333 7.94 -20.71 -1.73
CA GLY A 333 8.90 -19.69 -2.12
C GLY A 333 10.38 -20.10 -1.90
N ILE A 334 10.64 -21.28 -1.34
CA ILE A 334 11.95 -21.83 -1.02
C ILE A 334 12.33 -22.91 -2.02
N ASP A 335 11.56 -23.97 -2.13
CA ASP A 335 11.78 -25.10 -3.02
C ASP A 335 10.75 -25.17 -4.15
N THR A 336 9.62 -24.52 -3.99
CA THR A 336 8.54 -24.40 -4.97
C THR A 336 8.12 -22.95 -5.15
N LEU A 337 7.88 -22.55 -6.41
CA LEU A 337 7.39 -21.21 -6.77
C LEU A 337 5.86 -21.17 -6.75
N ASP A 338 5.33 -19.98 -6.52
CA ASP A 338 3.95 -19.66 -6.86
C ASP A 338 3.72 -19.87 -8.37
N GLN A 339 2.58 -20.45 -8.74
CA GLN A 339 2.25 -20.81 -10.12
C GLN A 339 0.93 -20.19 -10.54
N VAL A 340 0.91 -19.48 -11.66
CA VAL A 340 -0.34 -19.07 -12.30
C VAL A 340 -0.97 -20.32 -12.93
N VAL A 341 -2.07 -20.78 -12.38
CA VAL A 341 -2.79 -21.98 -12.88
C VAL A 341 -3.90 -21.64 -13.87
N LYS A 342 -4.41 -20.40 -13.82
CA LYS A 342 -5.44 -19.88 -14.73
C LYS A 342 -5.27 -18.38 -14.87
N THR A 343 -5.60 -17.85 -16.04
CA THR A 343 -5.74 -16.39 -16.28
C THR A 343 -7.02 -16.14 -17.04
N GLU A 344 -7.77 -15.12 -16.65
CA GLU A 344 -8.96 -14.67 -17.37
C GLU A 344 -9.04 -13.14 -17.40
N LYS A 345 -9.93 -12.59 -18.26
CA LYS A 345 -10.22 -11.17 -18.28
C LYS A 345 -11.56 -10.89 -17.61
N SER A 346 -11.62 -9.84 -16.82
CA SER A 346 -12.84 -9.28 -16.25
C SER A 346 -13.15 -7.96 -16.94
N GLU A 347 -14.32 -7.88 -17.56
CA GLU A 347 -14.82 -6.62 -18.14
C GLU A 347 -15.26 -5.70 -17.00
N ASN A 348 -14.97 -4.40 -17.17
CA ASN A 348 -15.30 -3.37 -16.19
C ASN A 348 -16.28 -2.35 -16.76
N LYS A 349 -17.01 -1.69 -15.89
CA LYS A 349 -17.87 -0.55 -16.18
C LYS A 349 -17.41 0.67 -15.43
N LEU A 350 -17.40 1.80 -16.08
CA LEU A 350 -17.24 3.09 -15.46
C LEU A 350 -18.55 3.42 -14.73
N VAL A 351 -18.44 3.76 -13.45
CA VAL A 351 -19.55 4.23 -12.62
C VAL A 351 -19.27 5.68 -12.25
N TYR A 352 -20.13 6.59 -12.68
CA TYR A 352 -20.03 8.03 -12.45
C TYR A 352 -21.13 8.48 -11.52
N VAL A 353 -20.75 9.07 -10.39
CA VAL A 353 -21.63 9.45 -9.29
C VAL A 353 -21.67 10.95 -9.14
N THR A 354 -22.86 11.52 -8.96
CA THR A 354 -23.08 12.94 -8.65
C THR A 354 -23.59 13.08 -7.22
N VAL A 355 -22.91 13.90 -6.43
CA VAL A 355 -23.26 14.17 -5.02
C VAL A 355 -23.36 15.67 -4.80
N GLU A 356 -24.46 16.12 -4.19
CA GLU A 356 -24.63 17.49 -3.70
C GLU A 356 -24.29 17.57 -2.21
N TYR A 357 -23.34 18.45 -1.86
CA TYR A 357 -23.05 18.80 -0.48
C TYR A 357 -23.68 20.17 -0.18
N THR A 358 -24.47 20.25 0.90
CA THR A 358 -25.16 21.48 1.29
C THR A 358 -24.84 21.85 2.74
N ASN A 359 -24.50 23.10 2.96
CA ASN A 359 -24.35 23.64 4.30
C ASN A 359 -25.70 24.22 4.77
N THR A 360 -26.42 23.50 5.61
CA THR A 360 -27.68 23.94 6.22
C THR A 360 -27.48 24.68 7.55
N GLY A 361 -26.22 24.76 8.02
CA GLY A 361 -25.83 25.45 9.25
C GLY A 361 -25.73 26.97 9.07
N SER A 362 -25.38 27.67 10.15
CA SER A 362 -25.21 29.15 10.16
C SER A 362 -23.81 29.62 9.77
N ASP A 363 -22.80 28.77 10.01
CA ASP A 363 -21.40 29.13 9.86
C ASP A 363 -20.86 28.68 8.49
N THR A 364 -19.83 29.33 8.00
CA THR A 364 -19.11 28.89 6.80
C THR A 364 -18.27 27.67 7.15
N LEU A 365 -18.37 26.61 6.37
CA LEU A 365 -17.51 25.42 6.45
C LEU A 365 -16.36 25.56 5.46
N THR A 366 -15.18 25.07 5.82
CA THR A 366 -13.97 25.10 4.99
C THR A 366 -13.26 23.74 5.01
N ASP A 367 -12.45 23.49 4.00
CA ASP A 367 -11.65 22.26 3.87
C ASP A 367 -12.47 20.97 4.07
N ILE A 368 -13.64 20.91 3.44
CA ILE A 368 -14.55 19.79 3.57
C ILE A 368 -14.05 18.63 2.71
N MET A 369 -13.54 17.57 3.32
CA MET A 369 -13.22 16.36 2.60
C MET A 369 -14.50 15.68 2.13
N TYR A 370 -14.61 15.42 0.83
CA TYR A 370 -15.59 14.51 0.29
C TYR A 370 -14.91 13.25 -0.21
N ASN A 371 -15.36 12.13 0.26
CA ASN A 371 -14.83 10.83 -0.09
C ASN A 371 -15.96 9.95 -0.62
N GLY A 372 -15.61 8.91 -1.34
CA GLY A 372 -16.55 7.89 -1.76
C GLY A 372 -15.78 6.63 -2.16
N SER A 373 -16.38 5.50 -1.86
CA SER A 373 -15.95 4.22 -2.40
C SER A 373 -17.18 3.38 -2.73
N ILE A 374 -17.08 2.56 -3.77
CA ILE A 374 -18.13 1.60 -4.07
C ILE A 374 -17.84 0.31 -3.32
N GLN A 375 -18.72 -0.03 -2.40
CA GLN A 375 -18.71 -1.32 -1.71
C GLN A 375 -19.57 -2.31 -2.48
N LEU A 376 -19.00 -3.45 -2.85
CA LEU A 376 -19.72 -4.54 -3.51
C LEU A 376 -20.22 -5.51 -2.44
N LEU A 377 -21.51 -5.44 -2.11
CA LEU A 377 -22.07 -6.15 -0.97
C LEU A 377 -22.86 -7.39 -1.42
N GLU A 378 -22.28 -8.56 -1.20
CA GLU A 378 -22.92 -9.85 -1.44
C GLU A 378 -23.74 -10.30 -0.25
N THR A 379 -24.83 -11.02 -0.51
CA THR A 379 -25.68 -11.58 0.55
C THR A 379 -25.76 -13.10 0.45
N LYS A 380 -25.56 -13.78 1.58
CA LYS A 380 -25.72 -15.22 1.70
C LYS A 380 -26.52 -15.56 2.96
N GLY A 381 -27.74 -16.01 2.77
CA GLY A 381 -28.66 -16.27 3.88
C GLY A 381 -29.05 -14.98 4.62
N ASP A 382 -28.75 -14.91 5.91
CA ASP A 382 -28.98 -13.75 6.80
C ASP A 382 -27.76 -12.84 6.98
N ARG A 383 -26.68 -13.12 6.25
CA ARG A 383 -25.43 -12.35 6.30
C ARG A 383 -25.18 -11.60 4.99
N ALA A 384 -24.47 -10.49 5.13
CA ALA A 384 -23.87 -9.75 4.02
C ALA A 384 -22.37 -9.67 4.26
N SER A 385 -21.61 -9.55 3.16
CA SER A 385 -20.15 -9.37 3.19
C SER A 385 -19.71 -8.42 2.10
N VAL A 386 -18.62 -7.72 2.34
CA VAL A 386 -17.94 -6.97 1.29
C VAL A 386 -17.23 -7.98 0.39
N TRP A 387 -17.55 -7.92 -0.91
CA TRP A 387 -16.88 -8.74 -1.91
C TRP A 387 -15.58 -8.08 -2.36
N HIS A 388 -14.54 -8.89 -2.39
CA HIS A 388 -13.26 -8.56 -3.01
C HIS A 388 -12.80 -9.76 -3.82
N ARG A 389 -12.33 -9.54 -5.02
CA ARG A 389 -11.84 -10.63 -5.87
C ARG A 389 -10.74 -11.44 -5.22
N GLU A 390 -9.89 -10.81 -4.46
CA GLU A 390 -8.79 -11.45 -3.72
C GLU A 390 -9.28 -12.43 -2.64
N LEU A 391 -10.53 -12.31 -2.21
CA LEU A 391 -11.17 -13.21 -1.21
C LEU A 391 -12.03 -14.29 -1.85
N GLU A 392 -12.09 -14.37 -3.19
CA GLU A 392 -12.77 -15.47 -3.85
C GLU A 392 -12.15 -16.81 -3.43
N THR A 393 -13.02 -17.77 -3.17
CA THR A 393 -12.59 -19.13 -2.84
C THR A 393 -12.72 -20.02 -4.06
N PRO A 394 -11.83 -21.02 -4.26
CA PRO A 394 -11.95 -21.96 -5.35
C PRO A 394 -13.32 -22.64 -5.37
N ALA A 395 -13.89 -22.78 -6.57
CA ALA A 395 -15.03 -23.68 -6.76
C ALA A 395 -14.60 -25.13 -6.48
N THR A 396 -15.57 -26.01 -6.20
CA THR A 396 -15.26 -27.41 -5.97
C THR A 396 -14.55 -28.02 -7.18
N GLY A 397 -13.31 -28.47 -6.99
CA GLY A 397 -12.45 -29.05 -8.03
C GLY A 397 -11.39 -28.13 -8.60
N ASP A 398 -11.42 -26.83 -8.28
CA ASP A 398 -10.34 -25.90 -8.64
C ASP A 398 -9.18 -26.03 -7.63
N GLU A 399 -7.96 -25.74 -8.10
CA GLU A 399 -6.73 -25.89 -7.30
C GLU A 399 -5.91 -24.58 -7.32
N TRP A 400 -6.42 -23.52 -6.73
CA TRP A 400 -5.69 -22.28 -6.51
C TRP A 400 -5.83 -21.81 -5.05
N ASP A 401 -4.93 -20.98 -4.58
CA ASP A 401 -4.88 -20.55 -3.19
C ASP A 401 -5.22 -19.05 -3.04
N TYR A 402 -4.91 -18.22 -4.06
CA TYR A 402 -5.24 -16.79 -4.05
C TYR A 402 -5.38 -16.23 -5.46
N VAL A 403 -5.97 -15.05 -5.57
CA VAL A 403 -6.25 -14.36 -6.83
C VAL A 403 -5.51 -13.03 -6.85
N VAL A 404 -4.98 -12.66 -8.02
CA VAL A 404 -4.38 -11.33 -8.28
C VAL A 404 -5.14 -10.67 -9.43
N GLU A 405 -5.63 -9.46 -9.21
CA GLU A 405 -6.25 -8.62 -10.24
C GLU A 405 -5.31 -7.49 -10.65
N GLU A 406 -5.12 -7.32 -11.95
CA GLU A 406 -4.25 -6.31 -12.53
C GLU A 406 -4.92 -5.58 -13.69
N GLY A 407 -4.49 -4.35 -13.96
CA GLY A 407 -4.79 -3.65 -15.21
C GLY A 407 -5.59 -2.36 -15.11
N LEU A 408 -6.12 -1.98 -13.94
CA LEU A 408 -6.84 -0.72 -13.76
C LEU A 408 -6.24 0.13 -12.66
N MET A 409 -6.15 1.46 -12.91
CA MET A 409 -5.81 2.47 -11.90
C MET A 409 -7.06 2.98 -11.18
N LEU A 410 -8.22 3.04 -11.86
CA LEU A 410 -9.51 3.21 -11.22
C LEU A 410 -10.05 1.87 -10.73
N THR A 411 -10.62 1.85 -9.54
CA THR A 411 -11.27 0.67 -8.95
C THR A 411 -12.50 1.11 -8.16
N ALA A 412 -13.28 0.17 -7.65
CA ALA A 412 -14.42 0.47 -6.77
C ALA A 412 -14.03 1.24 -5.49
N GLU A 413 -12.79 1.06 -5.02
CA GLU A 413 -12.29 1.69 -3.78
C GLU A 413 -11.49 2.97 -4.04
N VAL A 414 -10.91 3.11 -5.24
CA VAL A 414 -10.08 4.26 -5.62
C VAL A 414 -10.69 4.92 -6.84
N GLY A 415 -11.30 6.08 -6.63
CA GLY A 415 -11.96 6.86 -7.67
C GLY A 415 -11.14 8.06 -8.14
N ALA A 416 -11.57 8.62 -9.28
CA ALA A 416 -11.22 9.97 -9.71
C ALA A 416 -12.28 10.97 -9.24
N TYR A 417 -11.87 12.19 -8.94
CA TYR A 417 -12.69 13.27 -8.39
C TYR A 417 -12.55 14.52 -9.25
N ASP A 418 -13.55 15.41 -9.26
CA ASP A 418 -13.56 16.62 -10.10
C ASP A 418 -13.34 17.93 -9.32
N VAL A 419 -13.53 17.94 -8.00
CA VAL A 419 -13.33 19.14 -7.17
C VAL A 419 -12.07 18.97 -6.33
N HIS A 420 -11.14 19.91 -6.50
CA HIS A 420 -9.84 19.92 -5.86
C HIS A 420 -9.61 21.29 -5.23
N GLY A 421 -10.15 21.49 -4.01
CA GLY A 421 -10.12 22.78 -3.33
C GLY A 421 -9.39 22.76 -2.00
N GLY A 422 -9.35 23.94 -1.36
CA GLY A 422 -8.76 24.14 -0.06
C GLY A 422 -7.23 24.04 -0.04
N GLU A 423 -6.66 24.05 1.15
CA GLU A 423 -5.21 23.93 1.35
C GLU A 423 -4.70 22.50 1.08
N ARG A 424 -5.57 21.50 1.23
CA ARG A 424 -5.22 20.09 1.08
C ARG A 424 -5.31 19.59 -0.36
N GLY A 425 -6.02 20.33 -1.23
CA GLY A 425 -6.24 19.91 -2.63
C GLY A 425 -6.96 18.55 -2.72
N ASN A 426 -6.77 17.84 -3.84
CA ASN A 426 -7.37 16.53 -4.08
C ASN A 426 -8.91 16.56 -3.92
N ASN A 427 -9.54 15.68 -3.17
CA ASN A 427 -11.00 15.56 -2.99
C ASN A 427 -11.51 16.43 -1.83
N TYR A 428 -11.24 17.76 -1.91
CA TYR A 428 -11.70 18.72 -0.92
C TYR A 428 -12.53 19.84 -1.55
N ILE A 429 -13.60 20.25 -0.86
CA ILE A 429 -14.37 21.46 -1.13
C ILE A 429 -13.74 22.57 -0.29
N ASP A 430 -13.24 23.64 -0.93
CA ASP A 430 -12.54 24.74 -0.28
C ASP A 430 -13.42 25.45 0.76
N THR A 431 -14.58 25.96 0.33
CA THR A 431 -15.46 26.75 1.18
C THR A 431 -16.91 26.50 0.81
N LEU A 432 -17.79 26.34 1.82
CA LEU A 432 -19.23 26.20 1.66
C LEU A 432 -19.94 27.10 2.65
N LYS A 433 -20.54 28.21 2.17
CA LYS A 433 -21.24 29.18 2.99
C LYS A 433 -22.59 28.64 3.46
N SER A 434 -23.16 29.28 4.51
CA SER A 434 -24.50 28.97 4.98
C SER A 434 -25.55 29.04 3.84
N GLY A 435 -26.30 27.99 3.66
CA GLY A 435 -27.31 27.81 2.61
C GLY A 435 -26.77 27.47 1.23
N GLU A 436 -25.46 27.38 1.06
CA GLU A 436 -24.81 27.06 -0.23
C GLU A 436 -24.82 25.55 -0.48
N THR A 437 -24.90 25.17 -1.76
CA THR A 437 -24.75 23.80 -2.24
C THR A 437 -23.66 23.75 -3.29
N VAL A 438 -22.78 22.75 -3.18
CA VAL A 438 -21.80 22.42 -4.21
C VAL A 438 -22.10 21.02 -4.75
N THR A 439 -21.96 20.86 -6.06
CA THR A 439 -22.08 19.54 -6.71
C THR A 439 -20.66 19.03 -6.96
N VAL A 440 -20.39 17.79 -6.57
CA VAL A 440 -19.14 17.09 -6.80
C VAL A 440 -19.41 15.78 -7.51
N HIS A 441 -18.38 15.29 -8.20
CA HIS A 441 -18.48 14.04 -8.93
C HIS A 441 -17.33 13.11 -8.57
N ALA A 442 -17.64 11.81 -8.60
CA ALA A 442 -16.63 10.76 -8.46
C ALA A 442 -16.85 9.70 -9.54
N ALA A 443 -15.75 9.15 -10.04
CA ALA A 443 -15.77 8.08 -11.06
C ALA A 443 -14.98 6.88 -10.56
N PHE A 444 -15.54 5.68 -10.78
CA PHE A 444 -14.99 4.40 -10.33
C PHE A 444 -15.04 3.37 -11.44
N ALA A 445 -14.17 2.37 -11.41
CA ALA A 445 -14.28 1.17 -12.22
C ALA A 445 -14.79 0.01 -11.37
N VAL A 446 -15.80 -0.69 -11.87
CA VAL A 446 -16.47 -1.80 -11.20
C VAL A 446 -16.56 -2.99 -12.15
N PRO A 447 -16.31 -4.25 -11.72
CA PRO A 447 -16.55 -5.42 -12.54
C PRO A 447 -17.99 -5.44 -13.07
N ALA A 448 -18.16 -5.70 -14.38
CA ALA A 448 -19.45 -5.57 -15.05
C ALA A 448 -20.54 -6.51 -14.50
N ASP A 449 -20.13 -7.64 -13.94
CA ASP A 449 -21.03 -8.62 -13.32
C ASP A 449 -21.43 -8.27 -11.88
N LYS A 450 -20.84 -7.19 -11.29
CA LYS A 450 -21.08 -6.74 -9.91
C LYS A 450 -21.95 -5.49 -9.77
N LEU A 451 -22.48 -4.97 -10.88
CA LEU A 451 -23.34 -3.76 -10.85
C LEU A 451 -24.59 -3.91 -9.96
N GLY A 452 -25.07 -5.14 -9.79
CA GLY A 452 -26.20 -5.45 -8.91
C GLY A 452 -25.87 -5.50 -7.42
N GLU A 453 -24.62 -5.28 -7.03
CA GLU A 453 -24.12 -5.38 -5.66
C GLU A 453 -23.55 -4.05 -5.13
N MET A 454 -23.66 -2.97 -5.92
CA MET A 454 -23.05 -1.67 -5.64
C MET A 454 -23.77 -0.88 -4.53
N TYR A 455 -23.01 -0.45 -3.55
CA TYR A 455 -23.40 0.57 -2.57
C TYR A 455 -22.32 1.64 -2.53
N LEU A 456 -22.71 2.92 -2.53
CA LEU A 456 -21.78 4.03 -2.36
C LEU A 456 -21.60 4.31 -0.88
N ASN A 457 -20.39 4.12 -0.39
CA ASN A 457 -19.99 4.47 0.95
C ASN A 457 -19.42 5.88 0.96
N LEU A 458 -20.07 6.79 1.68
CA LEU A 458 -19.63 8.17 1.89
C LEU A 458 -18.98 8.41 3.26
N ASP A 459 -18.76 7.35 4.06
CA ASP A 459 -18.02 7.46 5.31
C ASP A 459 -16.54 7.80 5.03
N ASN A 460 -16.07 8.94 5.55
CA ASN A 460 -14.70 9.39 5.37
C ASN A 460 -13.66 8.46 6.01
N THR A 461 -14.06 7.54 6.89
CA THR A 461 -13.21 6.49 7.42
C THR A 461 -13.15 5.26 6.52
N GLY A 462 -14.10 5.11 5.59
CA GLY A 462 -14.26 3.96 4.71
C GLY A 462 -14.87 2.72 5.38
N ASP A 463 -15.29 2.82 6.66
CA ASP A 463 -15.86 1.69 7.39
C ASP A 463 -17.30 1.40 6.93
N THR A 464 -17.56 0.17 6.49
CA THR A 464 -18.84 -0.26 5.92
C THR A 464 -19.95 -0.35 6.96
N GLU A 465 -19.66 -0.88 8.16
CA GLU A 465 -20.68 -1.00 9.22
C GLU A 465 -21.04 0.38 9.76
N SER A 466 -20.02 1.23 10.00
CA SER A 466 -20.22 2.62 10.40
C SER A 466 -21.09 3.38 9.40
N ALA A 467 -20.79 3.28 8.10
CA ALA A 467 -21.55 3.92 7.04
C ALA A 467 -23.02 3.49 7.03
N LEU A 468 -23.30 2.20 7.21
CA LEU A 468 -24.66 1.67 7.30
C LEU A 468 -25.37 2.10 8.61
N GLU A 469 -24.65 2.11 9.73
CA GLU A 469 -25.22 2.49 11.03
C GLU A 469 -25.60 3.96 11.11
N ASN A 470 -24.81 4.82 10.49
CA ASN A 470 -25.00 6.28 10.51
C ASN A 470 -25.77 6.82 9.30
N GLY A 471 -26.18 5.97 8.35
CA GLY A 471 -26.93 6.39 7.16
C GLY A 471 -26.07 7.12 6.12
N TRP A 472 -24.76 6.76 6.00
CA TRP A 472 -23.82 7.30 5.01
C TRP A 472 -23.55 6.32 3.85
N MET A 473 -24.30 5.23 3.81
CA MET A 473 -24.28 4.25 2.73
C MET A 473 -25.50 4.44 1.83
N VAL A 474 -25.31 4.49 0.53
CA VAL A 474 -26.38 4.66 -0.45
C VAL A 474 -26.48 3.44 -1.36
N ASP A 475 -27.67 2.87 -1.49
CA ASP A 475 -27.97 1.80 -2.45
C ASP A 475 -27.99 2.38 -3.87
N ILE A 476 -26.97 2.05 -4.67
CA ILE A 476 -26.79 2.52 -6.05
C ILE A 476 -26.82 1.39 -7.07
N ARG A 477 -27.38 0.23 -6.71
CA ARG A 477 -27.45 -0.95 -7.56
C ARG A 477 -28.20 -0.69 -8.87
N LYS A 478 -27.77 -1.32 -9.94
CA LYS A 478 -28.36 -1.25 -11.30
C LYS A 478 -28.97 -2.58 -11.72
#